data_7d9d73fb9e39605b8b4d871384daabe7
#
_entry.id   7d9d73fb9e39605b8b4d871384daabe7
#
_cell.length_a   1.000
_cell.length_b   1.000
_cell.length_c   1.000
_cell.angle_alpha   90.00
_cell.angle_beta   90.00
_cell.angle_gamma   90.00
#
_symmetry.space_group_name_H-M   'P 1'
#
loop_
_entity.id
_entity.type
_entity.pdbx_description
1 polymer ?
#
loop_
_entity_poly.entity_id
_entity_poly.type
_entity_poly.pdbx_seq_one_letter_code
_entity_poly.pdbx_strand_id
1 'polypeptide(L)'
;MTVRSGPLLLFSLLAASAFAGESSIKLAGGAQSALVQSRCSTCHSLDYIVMNSPFLTRAAWETEVRKMMRVMGAPIPDGDVAAIVDYLTEHYGTK
;
A
#
# COMPACT_ATOMS: atom_id res chain seq x y z
N MET A 1 53.76 33.36 -22.48
CA MET A 1 53.08 32.56 -21.47
C MET A 1 51.71 32.18 -22.04
N THR A 2 51.60 30.99 -22.51
CA THR A 2 50.33 30.44 -23.05
C THR A 2 49.57 29.78 -21.92
N VAL A 3 48.48 30.40 -21.50
CA VAL A 3 47.55 29.77 -20.54
C VAL A 3 46.79 28.70 -21.32
N ARG A 4 47.13 27.44 -21.04
CA ARG A 4 46.34 26.33 -21.55
C ARG A 4 45.07 26.22 -20.72
N SER A 5 43.98 26.70 -21.29
CA SER A 5 42.65 26.41 -20.74
C SER A 5 42.36 24.93 -20.95
N GLY A 6 42.49 24.14 -19.89
CA GLY A 6 42.01 22.78 -19.91
C GLY A 6 40.48 22.75 -19.92
N PRO A 7 39.87 21.77 -20.59
CA PRO A 7 38.42 21.70 -20.58
C PRO A 7 37.94 21.42 -19.14
N LEU A 8 37.11 22.33 -18.64
CA LEU A 8 36.32 22.07 -17.46
C LEU A 8 35.35 20.94 -17.79
N LEU A 9 35.67 19.74 -17.31
CA LEU A 9 34.72 18.65 -17.31
C LEU A 9 33.66 18.98 -16.25
N LEU A 10 32.56 19.54 -16.73
CA LEU A 10 31.34 19.60 -15.93
C LEU A 10 30.86 18.18 -15.73
N PHE A 11 31.18 17.58 -14.59
CA PHE A 11 30.49 16.41 -14.10
C PHE A 11 29.09 16.88 -13.66
N SER A 12 28.15 16.78 -14.57
CA SER A 12 26.74 16.81 -14.18
C SER A 12 26.49 15.56 -13.35
N LEU A 13 26.53 15.70 -12.03
CA LEU A 13 25.93 14.70 -11.15
C LEU A 13 24.42 14.73 -11.46
N LEU A 14 24.00 13.87 -12.36
CA LEU A 14 22.63 13.43 -12.40
C LEU A 14 22.40 12.70 -11.08
N ALA A 15 21.90 13.43 -10.08
CA ALA A 15 21.26 12.81 -8.95
C ALA A 15 20.04 12.09 -9.51
N ALA A 16 20.19 10.82 -9.89
CA ALA A 16 19.07 9.95 -10.05
C ALA A 16 18.39 9.90 -8.70
N SER A 17 17.32 10.68 -8.54
CA SER A 17 16.38 10.47 -7.46
C SER A 17 15.87 9.06 -7.63
N ALA A 18 16.52 8.10 -7.00
CA ALA A 18 15.92 6.82 -6.78
C ALA A 18 14.73 7.10 -5.87
N PHE A 19 13.58 7.40 -6.46
CA PHE A 19 12.36 7.04 -5.80
C PHE A 19 12.49 5.53 -5.62
N ALA A 20 12.89 5.10 -4.41
CA ALA A 20 12.61 3.76 -3.98
C ALA A 20 11.11 3.63 -4.16
N GLY A 21 10.69 3.06 -5.30
CA GLY A 21 9.30 2.93 -5.63
C GLY A 21 8.66 2.26 -4.44
N GLU A 22 7.76 2.95 -3.77
CA GLU A 22 6.79 2.28 -2.97
C GLU A 22 6.24 1.20 -3.88
N SER A 23 6.55 -0.07 -3.53
CA SER A 23 6.02 -1.17 -4.30
C SER A 23 4.51 -1.02 -4.25
N SER A 24 3.93 -0.58 -5.35
CA SER A 24 2.49 -0.49 -5.47
C SER A 24 1.95 -1.90 -5.46
N ILE A 25 1.56 -2.37 -4.27
CA ILE A 25 0.94 -3.68 -4.12
C ILE A 25 -0.40 -3.64 -4.82
N LYS A 26 -0.52 -4.50 -5.80
CA LYS A 26 -1.77 -4.74 -6.48
C LYS A 26 -2.49 -5.88 -5.76
N LEU A 27 -3.63 -5.56 -5.17
CA LEU A 27 -4.48 -6.57 -4.54
C LEU A 27 -5.08 -7.53 -5.56
N ALA A 28 -5.41 -8.73 -5.08
CA ALA A 28 -6.09 -9.75 -5.89
C ALA A 28 -7.34 -9.17 -6.57
N GLY A 29 -7.56 -9.51 -7.83
CA GLY A 29 -8.74 -9.08 -8.58
C GLY A 29 -10.02 -9.64 -8.01
N GLY A 30 -11.12 -8.90 -8.17
CA GLY A 30 -12.46 -9.29 -7.72
C GLY A 30 -13.35 -8.08 -7.58
N ALA A 31 -14.64 -8.29 -7.35
CA ALA A 31 -15.65 -7.24 -7.35
C ALA A 31 -15.38 -6.11 -6.35
N GLN A 32 -14.73 -6.41 -5.23
CA GLN A 32 -14.51 -5.46 -4.15
C GLN A 32 -13.07 -4.93 -4.10
N SER A 33 -12.19 -5.32 -5.01
CA SER A 33 -10.78 -4.96 -4.93
C SER A 33 -10.56 -3.44 -4.99
N ALA A 34 -11.29 -2.74 -5.84
CA ALA A 34 -11.21 -1.28 -5.96
C ALA A 34 -11.66 -0.58 -4.68
N LEU A 35 -12.73 -1.07 -4.04
CA LEU A 35 -13.21 -0.55 -2.77
C LEU A 35 -12.15 -0.71 -1.68
N VAL A 36 -11.61 -1.91 -1.53
CA VAL A 36 -10.57 -2.18 -0.52
C VAL A 36 -9.33 -1.33 -0.77
N GLN A 37 -8.88 -1.23 -2.01
CA GLN A 37 -7.76 -0.37 -2.38
C GLN A 37 -8.00 1.08 -1.97
N SER A 38 -9.16 1.64 -2.32
CA SER A 38 -9.46 3.04 -2.04
C SER A 38 -9.59 3.32 -0.54
N ARG A 39 -10.20 2.43 0.22
CA ARG A 39 -10.42 2.61 1.66
C ARG A 39 -9.19 2.33 2.51
N CYS A 40 -8.36 1.38 2.11
CA CYS A 40 -7.22 0.92 2.91
C CYS A 40 -5.90 1.62 2.57
N SER A 41 -5.77 2.26 1.41
CA SER A 41 -4.54 2.94 0.99
C SER A 41 -4.42 4.39 1.48
N THR A 42 -5.41 4.90 2.20
CA THR A 42 -5.49 6.31 2.60
C THR A 42 -4.38 6.73 3.55
N CYS A 43 -3.94 5.85 4.44
CA CYS A 43 -3.00 6.18 5.51
C CYS A 43 -1.63 5.51 5.39
N HIS A 44 -1.56 4.33 4.81
CA HIS A 44 -0.33 3.56 4.64
C HIS A 44 -0.47 2.58 3.48
N SER A 45 0.61 1.87 3.16
CA SER A 45 0.62 0.88 2.08
C SER A 45 -0.27 -0.32 2.39
N LEU A 46 -0.59 -1.07 1.34
CA LEU A 46 -1.40 -2.30 1.43
C LEU A 46 -0.58 -3.54 1.80
N ASP A 47 0.72 -3.39 2.09
CA ASP A 47 1.62 -4.48 2.47
C ASP A 47 1.09 -5.31 3.63
N TYR A 48 0.46 -4.67 4.60
CA TYR A 48 -0.09 -5.34 5.78
C TYR A 48 -1.09 -6.43 5.42
N ILE A 49 -1.92 -6.20 4.41
CA ILE A 49 -2.89 -7.19 3.93
C ILE A 49 -2.18 -8.43 3.42
N VAL A 50 -1.19 -8.23 2.56
CA VAL A 50 -0.43 -9.33 1.95
C VAL A 50 0.41 -10.08 2.99
N MET A 51 1.03 -9.36 3.91
CA MET A 51 1.87 -9.93 4.97
C MET A 51 1.07 -10.80 5.95
N ASN A 52 -0.20 -10.51 6.16
CA ASN A 52 -1.08 -11.29 7.04
C ASN A 52 -1.84 -12.41 6.31
N SER A 53 -1.60 -12.57 5.03
CA SER A 53 -2.15 -13.68 4.26
C SER A 53 -1.24 -14.92 4.37
N PRO A 54 -1.81 -16.11 4.61
CA PRO A 54 -3.21 -16.44 4.85
C PRO A 54 -3.54 -16.66 6.33
N PHE A 55 -3.04 -15.85 7.22
CA PHE A 55 -3.04 -16.15 8.67
C PHE A 55 -4.31 -15.70 9.41
N LEU A 56 -5.03 -14.71 8.90
CA LEU A 56 -6.19 -14.17 9.60
C LEU A 56 -7.50 -14.87 9.20
N THR A 57 -8.28 -15.23 10.20
CA THR A 57 -9.65 -15.68 10.02
C THR A 57 -10.56 -14.51 9.63
N ARG A 58 -11.80 -14.81 9.22
CA ARG A 58 -12.81 -13.77 8.98
C ARG A 58 -12.99 -12.86 10.20
N ALA A 59 -13.13 -13.45 11.38
CA ALA A 59 -13.30 -12.68 12.62
C ALA A 59 -12.09 -11.79 12.92
N ALA A 60 -10.89 -12.27 12.66
CA ALA A 60 -9.67 -11.51 12.84
C ALA A 60 -9.57 -10.36 11.80
N TRP A 61 -9.94 -10.59 10.56
CA TRP A 61 -10.02 -9.50 9.55
C TRP A 61 -11.05 -8.44 9.94
N GLU A 62 -12.21 -8.84 10.41
CA GLU A 62 -13.21 -7.89 10.90
C GLU A 62 -12.68 -7.04 12.06
N THR A 63 -12.00 -7.67 13.01
CA THR A 63 -11.35 -6.97 14.12
C THR A 63 -10.33 -5.95 13.62
N GLU A 64 -9.50 -6.31 12.65
CA GLU A 64 -8.51 -5.40 12.06
C GLU A 64 -9.17 -4.21 11.32
N VAL A 65 -10.20 -4.46 10.54
CA VAL A 65 -10.93 -3.38 9.85
C VAL A 65 -11.54 -2.41 10.85
N ARG A 66 -12.20 -2.92 11.89
CA ARG A 66 -12.81 -2.07 12.93
C ARG A 66 -11.77 -1.32 13.75
N LYS A 67 -10.62 -1.92 13.99
CA LYS A 67 -9.49 -1.24 14.64
C LYS A 67 -8.98 -0.07 13.81
N MET A 68 -8.84 -0.26 12.49
CA MET A 68 -8.47 0.86 11.60
C MET A 68 -9.48 2.00 11.68
N MET A 69 -10.77 1.70 11.77
CA MET A 69 -11.82 2.70 11.88
C MET A 69 -11.84 3.41 13.23
N ARG A 70 -11.83 2.66 14.33
CA ARG A 70 -12.08 3.18 15.68
C ARG A 70 -10.83 3.72 16.36
N VAL A 71 -9.70 3.07 16.15
CA VAL A 71 -8.44 3.43 16.82
C VAL A 71 -7.60 4.36 15.91
N MET A 72 -7.50 4.03 14.64
CA MET A 72 -6.66 4.75 13.69
C MET A 72 -7.40 5.84 12.90
N GLY A 73 -8.72 5.92 13.05
CA GLY A 73 -9.52 6.95 12.39
C GLY A 73 -9.68 6.78 10.88
N ALA A 74 -9.57 5.56 10.37
CA ALA A 74 -9.73 5.32 8.93
C ALA A 74 -11.14 5.73 8.48
N PRO A 75 -11.27 6.49 7.36
CA PRO A 75 -12.54 6.99 6.87
C PRO A 75 -13.31 5.90 6.09
N ILE A 76 -13.68 4.83 6.77
CA ILE A 76 -14.43 3.71 6.21
C ILE A 76 -15.88 3.82 6.67
N PRO A 77 -16.84 4.02 5.78
CA PRO A 77 -18.25 3.97 6.15
C PRO A 77 -18.64 2.61 6.71
N ASP A 78 -19.48 2.60 7.75
CA ASP A 78 -19.93 1.35 8.37
C ASP A 78 -20.56 0.38 7.36
N GLY A 79 -21.26 0.91 6.37
CA GLY A 79 -21.88 0.11 5.31
C GLY A 79 -20.89 -0.63 4.39
N ASP A 80 -19.62 -0.24 4.38
CA ASP A 80 -18.59 -0.88 3.56
C ASP A 80 -17.88 -2.05 4.29
N VAL A 81 -18.04 -2.17 5.60
CA VAL A 81 -17.29 -3.13 6.42
C VAL A 81 -17.52 -4.57 5.96
N ALA A 82 -18.77 -4.96 5.74
CA ALA A 82 -19.08 -6.34 5.34
C ALA A 82 -18.43 -6.70 4.00
N ALA A 83 -18.49 -5.83 3.00
CA ALA A 83 -17.88 -6.05 1.70
C ALA A 83 -16.35 -6.13 1.78
N ILE A 84 -15.73 -5.28 2.58
CA ILE A 84 -14.28 -5.28 2.81
C ILE A 84 -13.85 -6.59 3.50
N VAL A 85 -14.55 -6.98 4.56
CA VAL A 85 -14.26 -8.23 5.30
C VAL A 85 -14.46 -9.46 4.42
N ASP A 86 -15.51 -9.49 3.61
CA ASP A 86 -15.74 -10.56 2.64
C ASP A 86 -14.58 -10.69 1.66
N TYR A 87 -14.14 -9.59 1.09
CA TYR A 87 -13.01 -9.55 0.17
C TYR A 87 -11.71 -10.04 0.83
N LEU A 88 -11.38 -9.53 2.01
CA LEU A 88 -10.16 -9.91 2.73
C LEU A 88 -10.19 -11.39 3.13
N THR A 89 -11.32 -11.90 3.53
CA THR A 89 -11.48 -13.30 3.90
C THR A 89 -11.31 -14.23 2.71
N GLU A 90 -11.94 -13.87 1.58
CA GLU A 90 -11.88 -14.67 0.36
C GLU A 90 -10.48 -14.75 -0.23
N HIS A 91 -9.79 -13.63 -0.33
CA HIS A 91 -8.51 -13.55 -1.04
C HIS A 91 -7.28 -13.68 -0.13
N TYR A 92 -7.39 -13.34 1.14
CA TYR A 92 -6.26 -13.23 2.06
C TYR A 92 -6.49 -13.92 3.42
N GLY A 93 -7.63 -14.55 3.61
CA GLY A 93 -7.95 -15.26 4.85
C GLY A 93 -7.39 -16.67 4.92
N THR A 94 -7.47 -17.26 6.11
CA THR A 94 -7.19 -18.70 6.31
C THR A 94 -8.19 -19.54 5.55
N LYS A 95 -7.74 -20.64 5.04
CA LYS A 95 -8.59 -21.64 4.35
C LYS A 95 -8.71 -22.89 5.19
#